data_d13719c505af795c5a6eac5fd643c3ad
#
_entry.id   d13719c505af795c5a6eac5fd643c3ad
#
_cell.length_a   1.000
_cell.length_b   1.000
_cell.length_c   1.000
_cell.angle_alpha   90.00
_cell.angle_beta   90.00
_cell.angle_gamma   90.00
#
_symmetry.space_group_name_H-M   'P 1'
#
loop_
_entity.id
_entity.type
_entity.pdbx_description
1 polymer ?
#
loop_
_entity_poly.entity_id
_entity_poly.type
_entity_poly.pdbx_seq_one_letter_code
_entity_poly.pdbx_strand_id
1 'polypeptide(L)'
;MKCATVFIQMPLNLLGRDVHRLVYRLQEIKSDVHFRVIGKDDKTDRCVNAKSLIGMFSAGIEQGADVMISCHHEETEQVRTDIKKVVAIINELSVMDDEL
;
A
#
# COMPACT_ATOMS: atom_id res chain seq x y z
N MET A 1 10.37 17.20 -4.25
CA MET A 1 9.44 16.09 -4.45
C MET A 1 8.20 16.27 -3.58
N LYS A 2 7.05 16.09 -4.14
CA LYS A 2 5.78 16.21 -3.42
C LYS A 2 5.38 14.87 -2.83
N CYS A 3 4.59 14.90 -1.76
CA CYS A 3 4.17 13.70 -1.05
C CYS A 3 2.70 13.80 -0.67
N ALA A 4 1.95 12.73 -0.88
CA ALA A 4 0.60 12.58 -0.37
C ALA A 4 0.58 11.34 0.52
N THR A 5 -0.11 11.43 1.65
CA THR A 5 -0.10 10.38 2.67
C THR A 5 -1.52 10.10 3.14
N VAL A 6 -1.81 8.83 3.39
CA VAL A 6 -3.07 8.40 3.99
C VAL A 6 -2.79 7.28 4.99
N PHE A 7 -3.59 7.23 6.06
CA PHE A 7 -3.54 6.16 7.04
C PHE A 7 -4.76 5.27 6.85
N ILE A 8 -4.54 3.97 6.77
CA ILE A 8 -5.63 3.01 6.66
C ILE A 8 -5.40 1.83 7.60
N GLN A 9 -6.48 1.14 7.92
CA GLN A 9 -6.42 -0.19 8.50
C GLN A 9 -6.52 -1.16 7.33
N MET A 10 -5.50 -2.00 7.14
CA MET A 10 -5.39 -2.83 5.94
C MET A 10 -6.52 -3.84 5.86
N PRO A 11 -7.36 -3.78 4.82
CA PRO A 11 -8.46 -4.74 4.67
C PRO A 11 -8.06 -6.06 4.04
N LEU A 12 -6.82 -6.16 3.56
CA LEU A 12 -6.28 -7.34 2.88
C LEU A 12 -5.26 -8.05 3.75
N ASN A 13 -5.18 -9.37 3.60
CA ASN A 13 -4.11 -10.15 4.20
C ASN A 13 -2.99 -10.31 3.16
N LEU A 14 -1.94 -9.52 3.29
CA LEU A 14 -0.85 -9.47 2.31
C LEU A 14 0.24 -10.50 2.61
N LEU A 15 -0.17 -11.71 2.97
CA LEU A 15 0.75 -12.82 3.26
C LEU A 15 0.74 -13.89 2.16
N GLY A 16 -0.12 -13.75 1.16
CA GLY A 16 -0.28 -14.73 0.11
C GLY A 16 -0.55 -14.12 -1.25
N ARG A 17 -1.53 -14.67 -1.98
CA ARG A 17 -1.82 -14.25 -3.36
C ARG A 17 -2.20 -12.78 -3.52
N ASP A 18 -2.77 -12.18 -2.49
CA ASP A 18 -3.20 -10.78 -2.56
C ASP A 18 -2.03 -9.81 -2.71
N VAL A 19 -0.85 -10.18 -2.20
CA VAL A 19 0.33 -9.34 -2.37
C VAL A 19 0.72 -9.25 -3.86
N HIS A 20 0.62 -10.35 -4.60
CA HIS A 20 0.87 -10.34 -6.06
C HIS A 20 -0.10 -9.43 -6.78
N ARG A 21 -1.39 -9.55 -6.46
CA ARG A 21 -2.44 -8.74 -7.10
C ARG A 21 -2.21 -7.26 -6.84
N LEU A 22 -1.92 -6.92 -5.58
CA LEU A 22 -1.71 -5.53 -5.21
C LEU A 22 -0.48 -4.95 -5.89
N VAL A 23 0.65 -5.65 -5.81
CA VAL A 23 1.90 -5.16 -6.42
C VAL A 23 1.73 -5.01 -7.93
N TYR A 24 1.07 -5.97 -8.58
CA TYR A 24 0.80 -5.90 -10.02
C TYR A 24 -0.01 -4.64 -10.38
N ARG A 25 -1.09 -4.40 -9.64
CA ARG A 25 -1.95 -3.24 -9.88
C ARG A 25 -1.22 -1.92 -9.61
N LEU A 26 -0.35 -1.89 -8.61
CA LEU A 26 0.38 -0.67 -8.26
C LEU A 26 1.43 -0.28 -9.31
N GLN A 27 1.80 -1.17 -10.22
CA GLN A 27 2.72 -0.81 -11.31
C GLN A 27 2.13 0.27 -12.23
N GLU A 28 0.82 0.41 -12.29
CA GLU A 28 0.13 1.44 -13.07
C GLU A 28 0.30 2.85 -12.48
N ILE A 29 0.64 2.94 -11.21
CA ILE A 29 0.74 4.21 -10.50
C ILE A 29 2.06 4.88 -10.86
N LYS A 30 2.01 6.15 -11.26
CA LYS A 30 3.20 6.88 -11.68
C LYS A 30 4.08 7.30 -10.51
N SER A 31 3.47 7.64 -9.38
CA SER A 31 4.21 8.01 -8.16
C SER A 31 4.93 6.81 -7.57
N ASP A 32 6.02 7.06 -6.87
CA ASP A 32 6.60 6.06 -5.98
C ASP A 32 5.62 5.84 -4.83
N VAL A 33 5.38 4.58 -4.49
CA VAL A 33 4.42 4.20 -3.44
C VAL A 33 5.14 3.45 -2.34
N HIS A 34 4.96 3.92 -1.11
CA HIS A 34 5.54 3.26 0.06
C HIS A 34 4.44 2.93 1.06
N PHE A 35 4.54 1.75 1.65
CA PHE A 35 3.70 1.33 2.78
C PHE A 35 4.57 1.30 4.02
N ARG A 36 4.12 1.98 5.06
CA ARG A 36 4.77 1.93 6.36
C ARG A 36 3.83 1.24 7.33
N VAL A 37 4.25 0.09 7.83
CA VAL A 37 3.50 -0.65 8.85
C VAL A 37 3.77 0.00 10.19
N ILE A 38 2.73 0.45 10.87
CA ILE A 38 2.84 1.10 12.16
C ILE A 38 2.83 0.02 13.24
N GLY A 39 3.96 -0.16 13.88
CA GLY A 39 4.09 -1.10 14.98
C GLY A 39 3.63 -0.49 16.29
N LYS A 40 3.57 -1.33 17.33
CA LYS A 40 3.20 -0.88 18.68
C LYS A 40 4.31 -0.06 19.32
N ASP A 41 5.52 -0.19 18.83
CA ASP A 41 6.67 0.62 19.24
C ASP A 41 7.49 0.98 18.01
N ASP A 42 8.42 1.92 18.18
CA ASP A 42 9.23 2.43 17.06
C ASP A 42 10.12 1.35 16.41
N LYS A 43 10.39 0.28 17.12
CA LYS A 43 11.25 -0.79 16.62
C LYS A 43 10.56 -1.72 15.64
N THR A 44 9.22 -1.72 15.64
CA THR A 44 8.45 -2.59 14.77
C THR A 44 7.94 -1.89 13.52
N ASP A 45 8.15 -0.58 13.39
CA ASP A 45 7.79 0.16 12.20
C ASP A 45 8.66 -0.28 11.03
N ARG A 46 8.01 -0.56 9.90
CA ARG A 46 8.68 -0.99 8.69
C ARG A 46 8.13 -0.21 7.50
N CYS A 47 9.05 0.27 6.65
CA CYS A 47 8.71 0.99 5.44
C CYS A 47 9.20 0.20 4.24
N VAL A 48 8.30 -0.09 3.30
CA VAL A 48 8.64 -0.89 2.12
C VAL A 48 8.13 -0.21 0.86
N ASN A 49 8.82 -0.47 -0.24
CA ASN A 49 8.38 -0.05 -1.56
C ASN A 49 7.21 -0.95 -1.98
N ALA A 50 6.03 -0.37 -2.11
CA ALA A 50 4.82 -1.13 -2.41
C ALA A 50 4.79 -1.70 -3.84
N LYS A 51 5.70 -1.26 -4.70
CA LYS A 51 5.85 -1.83 -6.05
C LYS A 51 6.86 -2.98 -6.09
N SER A 52 7.48 -3.29 -4.97
CA SER A 52 8.44 -4.39 -4.85
C SER A 52 7.75 -5.61 -4.25
N LEU A 53 7.66 -6.69 -5.03
CA LEU A 53 7.03 -7.93 -4.58
C LEU A 53 7.77 -8.52 -3.39
N ILE A 54 9.10 -8.55 -3.47
CA ILE A 54 9.95 -9.08 -2.39
C ILE A 54 9.79 -8.23 -1.13
N GLY A 55 9.80 -6.91 -1.28
CA GLY A 55 9.63 -5.99 -0.16
C GLY A 55 8.29 -6.17 0.54
N MET A 56 7.23 -6.30 -0.24
CA MET A 56 5.88 -6.46 0.30
C MET A 56 5.70 -7.81 0.99
N PHE A 57 6.26 -8.88 0.43
CA PHE A 57 6.26 -10.19 1.09
C PHE A 57 7.02 -10.14 2.42
N SER A 58 8.19 -9.51 2.41
CA SER A 58 9.02 -9.39 3.61
C SER A 58 8.35 -8.58 4.71
N ALA A 59 7.51 -7.62 4.34
CA ALA A 59 6.80 -6.80 5.32
C ALA A 59 5.76 -7.61 6.11
N GLY A 60 5.18 -8.64 5.50
CA GLY A 60 4.22 -9.52 6.17
C GLY A 60 3.01 -8.77 6.71
N ILE A 61 2.39 -7.93 5.88
CA ILE A 61 1.27 -7.08 6.32
C ILE A 61 0.01 -7.94 6.46
N GLU A 62 -0.50 -8.00 7.67
CA GLU A 62 -1.72 -8.75 7.98
C GLU A 62 -2.96 -7.87 7.88
N GLN A 63 -4.10 -8.51 7.65
CA GLN A 63 -5.39 -7.84 7.71
C GLN A 63 -5.56 -7.19 9.09
N GLY A 64 -6.01 -5.95 9.11
CA GLY A 64 -6.19 -5.20 10.34
C GLY A 64 -4.98 -4.36 10.75
N ALA A 65 -3.84 -4.53 10.10
CA ALA A 65 -2.65 -3.75 10.41
C ALA A 65 -2.86 -2.27 10.08
N ASP A 66 -2.34 -1.39 10.92
CA ASP A 66 -2.34 0.04 10.65
C ASP A 66 -1.19 0.35 9.69
N VAL A 67 -1.53 0.96 8.57
CA VAL A 67 -0.56 1.23 7.51
C VAL A 67 -0.66 2.68 7.07
N MET A 68 0.49 3.33 6.96
CA MET A 68 0.59 4.63 6.32
C MET A 68 1.03 4.42 4.87
N ILE A 69 0.22 4.91 3.95
CA ILE A 69 0.53 4.86 2.53
C ILE A 69 1.00 6.22 2.10
N SER A 70 2.13 6.29 1.39
CA SER A 70 2.63 7.54 0.85
C SER A 70 2.96 7.41 -0.62
N CYS A 71 2.61 8.44 -1.38
CA CYS A 71 2.96 8.58 -2.79
C CYS A 71 3.90 9.77 -2.93
N HIS A 72 4.96 9.60 -3.72
CA HIS A 72 5.96 10.63 -3.96
C HIS A 72 6.11 10.86 -5.46
N HIS A 73 6.04 12.12 -5.86
CA HIS A 73 6.20 12.53 -7.26
C HIS A 73 6.58 14.01 -7.28
N GLU A 74 7.10 14.46 -8.39
CA GLU A 74 7.47 15.87 -8.55
C GLU A 74 6.24 16.78 -8.68
N GLU A 75 5.13 16.23 -9.19
CA GLU A 75 3.90 17.00 -9.44
C GLU A 75 2.87 16.77 -8.35
N THR A 76 2.36 17.87 -7.79
CA THR A 76 1.34 17.83 -6.72
C THR A 76 0.07 17.09 -7.16
N GLU A 77 -0.41 17.37 -8.38
CA GLU A 77 -1.64 16.74 -8.86
C GLU A 77 -1.46 15.24 -9.05
N GLN A 78 -0.25 14.82 -9.43
CA GLN A 78 0.02 13.40 -9.62
C GLN A 78 -0.05 12.63 -8.29
N VAL A 79 0.54 13.17 -7.21
CA VAL A 79 0.48 12.48 -5.91
C VAL A 79 -0.95 12.44 -5.36
N ARG A 80 -1.72 13.50 -5.57
CA ARG A 80 -3.13 13.55 -5.13
C ARG A 80 -3.97 12.50 -5.84
N THR A 81 -3.81 12.42 -7.15
CA THR A 81 -4.52 11.44 -7.97
C THR A 81 -4.10 10.02 -7.60
N ASP A 82 -2.80 9.82 -7.47
CA ASP A 82 -2.26 8.49 -7.24
C ASP A 82 -2.60 7.93 -5.86
N ILE A 83 -2.60 8.77 -4.81
CA ILE A 83 -2.97 8.29 -3.48
C ILE A 83 -4.42 7.78 -3.45
N LYS A 84 -5.32 8.45 -4.17
CA LYS A 84 -6.71 8.02 -4.30
C LYS A 84 -6.81 6.70 -5.07
N LYS A 85 -6.01 6.55 -6.13
CA LYS A 85 -5.98 5.31 -6.91
C LYS A 85 -5.48 4.14 -6.08
N VAL A 86 -4.45 4.35 -5.28
CA VAL A 86 -3.92 3.28 -4.41
C VAL A 86 -5.00 2.80 -3.45
N VAL A 87 -5.70 3.72 -2.78
CA VAL A 87 -6.78 3.36 -1.85
C VAL A 87 -7.90 2.63 -2.59
N ALA A 88 -8.28 3.11 -3.78
CA ALA A 88 -9.32 2.48 -4.59
C ALA A 88 -8.94 1.05 -5.00
N ILE A 89 -7.68 0.83 -5.38
CA ILE A 89 -7.18 -0.50 -5.73
C ILE A 89 -7.28 -1.45 -4.53
N ILE A 90 -6.86 -1.00 -3.37
CA ILE A 90 -6.91 -1.80 -2.13
C ILE A 90 -8.36 -2.19 -1.82
N ASN A 91 -9.28 -1.23 -1.90
CA ASN A 91 -10.69 -1.48 -1.62
C ASN A 91 -11.31 -2.43 -2.65
N GLU A 92 -10.96 -2.28 -3.91
CA GLU A 92 -11.44 -3.14 -4.98
C GLU A 92 -11.01 -4.59 -4.76
N LEU A 93 -9.74 -4.80 -4.43
CA LEU A 93 -9.22 -6.15 -4.16
C LEU A 93 -9.85 -6.76 -2.91
N SER A 94 -10.14 -5.94 -1.91
CA SER A 94 -10.81 -6.39 -0.68
C SER A 94 -12.21 -6.91 -0.97
N VAL A 95 -12.97 -6.20 -1.82
CA VAL A 95 -14.32 -6.62 -2.22
C VAL A 95 -14.26 -7.94 -3.01
N MET A 96 -13.28 -8.08 -3.90
CA MET A 96 -13.11 -9.31 -4.68
C MET A 96 -12.84 -10.52 -3.78
N ASP A 97 -12.07 -10.35 -2.71
CA ASP A 97 -11.80 -11.41 -1.76
C ASP A 97 -13.07 -11.83 -1.01
N ASP A 98 -13.92 -10.87 -0.66
CA ASP A 98 -15.16 -11.15 0.06
C ASP A 98 -16.16 -11.94 -0.77
N GLU A 99 -16.04 -11.91 -2.11
CA GLU A 99 -16.91 -12.66 -3.01
C GLU A 99 -16.50 -14.12 -3.18
N LEU A 100 -15.34 -14.48 -2.70
CA LEU A 100 -14.82 -15.83 -2.81
C LEU A 100 -15.13 -16.64 -1.56
#